data_c1bd8693663999fda0ecd9d582fd3b1f
#
_entry.id   c1bd8693663999fda0ecd9d582fd3b1f
#
_cell.length_a   1.000
_cell.length_b   1.000
_cell.length_c   1.000
_cell.angle_alpha   90.00
_cell.angle_beta   90.00
_cell.angle_gamma   90.00
#
_symmetry.space_group_name_H-M   'P 1'
#
loop_
_entity.id
_entity.type
_entity.pdbx_description
1 polymer ?
#
loop_
_entity_poly.entity_id
_entity_poly.type
_entity_poly.pdbx_seq_one_letter_code
_entity_poly.pdbx_strand_id
1 'polypeptide(L)'
;MKSFVSGLSLLPVLLLPFAVFAADPNVLAQQQAAKLEPKVIEWRRDLHRHPELSNREFRTAAKVSEHLQSLGLEVQTGVAHTGVVALLKGDYPGPLIALRADMDALPVTEAVDLPFASKIKADYRGQEVGVMHACGHDTHVAILMGVAEALSNLRSQLHGEVMFIFQPAEEGAPEGEEGGAELMLKQGLFAAKPERVFGLHVTSNLPTSMIGLRAGPTMASEDSFSIQVKGRQTHGSRPWNGADPIVAAAQIVSASQTIISRRTDLTAGPAVLSFGAINGGIRSNIIPDEVELIGTIRTFDQPSRANIKQQLSKTAELIAQANGTEAKTEIVQGYPVLVNSAELVAEVRPLLEQVVGKGRLVEPGLITGAEDFAFYAQETPGVFFFLGVTPEGTDPATAASNHSPYFYADEAAFKTGVEALTTLALTSLSGK
;
A
#
# COMPACT_ATOMS: atom_id res chain seq x y z
N MET A 1 -27.35 -76.66 -52.05
CA MET A 1 -26.76 -76.14 -50.78
C MET A 1 -26.29 -74.73 -51.05
N LYS A 2 -27.02 -73.75 -50.60
CA LYS A 2 -26.65 -72.34 -50.75
C LYS A 2 -26.14 -71.77 -49.39
N SER A 3 -24.86 -71.40 -49.32
CA SER A 3 -24.25 -70.78 -48.14
C SER A 3 -24.63 -69.32 -48.05
N PHE A 4 -25.25 -68.93 -46.93
CA PHE A 4 -25.44 -67.51 -46.57
C PHE A 4 -24.19 -67.01 -45.77
N VAL A 5 -23.51 -66.01 -46.31
CA VAL A 5 -22.44 -65.29 -45.61
C VAL A 5 -23.06 -64.04 -45.04
N SER A 6 -23.18 -63.92 -43.69
CA SER A 6 -23.64 -62.76 -43.01
C SER A 6 -22.48 -61.77 -42.87
N GLY A 7 -22.53 -60.63 -43.55
CA GLY A 7 -21.60 -59.53 -43.40
C GLY A 7 -21.94 -58.68 -42.15
N LEU A 8 -21.03 -58.63 -41.18
CA LEU A 8 -21.12 -57.80 -40.01
C LEU A 8 -20.55 -56.37 -40.36
N SER A 9 -21.42 -55.41 -40.52
CA SER A 9 -21.01 -54.02 -40.76
C SER A 9 -20.59 -53.35 -39.43
N LEU A 10 -19.30 -53.12 -39.24
CA LEU A 10 -18.78 -52.27 -38.18
C LEU A 10 -19.02 -50.82 -38.56
N LEU A 11 -19.90 -50.11 -37.82
CA LEU A 11 -19.99 -48.65 -37.85
C LEU A 11 -18.77 -48.07 -37.14
N PRO A 12 -18.06 -47.09 -37.73
CA PRO A 12 -17.02 -46.36 -37.01
C PRO A 12 -17.68 -45.41 -35.98
N VAL A 13 -17.36 -45.60 -34.70
CA VAL A 13 -17.67 -44.63 -33.64
C VAL A 13 -16.76 -43.41 -33.84
N LEU A 14 -17.33 -42.30 -34.33
CA LEU A 14 -16.65 -41.01 -34.40
C LEU A 14 -16.54 -40.48 -32.97
N LEU A 15 -15.40 -40.62 -32.35
CA LEU A 15 -15.03 -39.89 -31.12
C LEU A 15 -14.78 -38.42 -31.52
N LEU A 16 -15.80 -37.59 -31.38
CA LEU A 16 -15.62 -36.13 -31.42
C LEU A 16 -14.80 -35.71 -30.19
N PRO A 17 -13.71 -34.98 -30.36
CA PRO A 17 -13.01 -34.44 -29.23
C PRO A 17 -13.95 -33.45 -28.53
N PHE A 18 -14.32 -33.73 -27.30
CA PHE A 18 -14.90 -32.71 -26.42
C PHE A 18 -13.84 -31.63 -26.22
N ALA A 19 -13.99 -30.48 -26.87
CA ALA A 19 -13.26 -29.30 -26.53
C ALA A 19 -13.71 -28.90 -25.11
N VAL A 20 -12.89 -29.20 -24.13
CA VAL A 20 -13.06 -28.65 -22.78
C VAL A 20 -12.76 -27.17 -22.94
N PHE A 21 -13.79 -26.35 -23.06
CA PHE A 21 -13.65 -24.90 -22.95
C PHE A 21 -13.14 -24.64 -21.55
N ALA A 22 -11.95 -24.04 -21.43
CA ALA A 22 -11.47 -23.53 -20.17
C ALA A 22 -12.55 -22.55 -19.63
N ALA A 23 -12.94 -22.73 -18.37
CA ALA A 23 -13.96 -21.85 -17.80
C ALA A 23 -13.41 -20.42 -17.74
N ASP A 24 -14.27 -19.44 -17.95
CA ASP A 24 -13.90 -18.02 -17.90
C ASP A 24 -13.31 -17.68 -16.52
N PRO A 25 -12.07 -17.12 -16.45
CA PRO A 25 -11.43 -16.73 -15.20
C PRO A 25 -12.33 -15.87 -14.29
N ASN A 26 -13.12 -14.95 -14.87
CA ASN A 26 -14.04 -14.11 -14.11
C ASN A 26 -15.16 -14.94 -13.44
N VAL A 27 -15.73 -15.91 -14.14
CA VAL A 27 -16.77 -16.78 -13.59
C VAL A 27 -16.21 -17.63 -12.45
N LEU A 28 -15.01 -18.17 -12.60
CA LEU A 28 -14.34 -18.96 -11.56
C LEU A 28 -14.05 -18.10 -10.32
N ALA A 29 -13.49 -16.90 -10.53
CA ALA A 29 -13.19 -15.96 -9.45
C ALA A 29 -14.46 -15.55 -8.69
N GLN A 30 -15.53 -15.22 -9.41
CA GLN A 30 -16.82 -14.85 -8.81
C GLN A 30 -17.41 -16.00 -7.96
N GLN A 31 -17.35 -17.24 -8.45
CA GLN A 31 -17.84 -18.41 -7.71
C GLN A 31 -17.03 -18.63 -6.42
N GLN A 32 -15.69 -18.55 -6.50
CA GLN A 32 -14.85 -18.70 -5.32
C GLN A 32 -15.07 -17.56 -4.32
N ALA A 33 -15.12 -16.31 -4.78
CA ALA A 33 -15.36 -15.14 -3.93
C ALA A 33 -16.71 -15.26 -3.19
N ALA A 34 -17.79 -15.64 -3.87
CA ALA A 34 -19.10 -15.84 -3.25
C ALA A 34 -19.09 -16.97 -2.20
N LYS A 35 -18.36 -18.06 -2.45
CA LYS A 35 -18.22 -19.18 -1.50
C LYS A 35 -17.43 -18.79 -0.26
N LEU A 36 -16.42 -17.93 -0.40
CA LEU A 36 -15.48 -17.58 0.65
C LEU A 36 -15.88 -16.34 1.45
N GLU A 37 -16.82 -15.54 0.96
CA GLU A 37 -17.29 -14.30 1.60
C GLU A 37 -17.54 -14.42 3.11
N PRO A 38 -18.27 -15.45 3.63
CA PRO A 38 -18.50 -15.58 5.07
C PRO A 38 -17.20 -15.77 5.87
N LYS A 39 -16.24 -16.54 5.34
CA LYS A 39 -14.93 -16.74 5.98
C LYS A 39 -14.10 -15.45 5.99
N VAL A 40 -14.08 -14.73 4.88
CA VAL A 40 -13.33 -13.46 4.75
C VAL A 40 -13.84 -12.44 5.76
N ILE A 41 -15.17 -12.33 5.93
CA ILE A 41 -15.79 -11.48 6.94
C ILE A 41 -15.38 -11.92 8.36
N GLU A 42 -15.40 -13.23 8.65
CA GLU A 42 -14.99 -13.75 9.96
C GLU A 42 -13.51 -13.45 10.25
N TRP A 43 -12.62 -13.70 9.29
CA TRP A 43 -11.20 -13.40 9.46
C TRP A 43 -10.96 -11.92 9.67
N ARG A 44 -11.58 -11.05 8.89
CA ARG A 44 -11.47 -9.60 9.05
C ARG A 44 -11.93 -9.15 10.43
N ARG A 45 -13.07 -9.62 10.92
CA ARG A 45 -13.60 -9.28 12.25
C ARG A 45 -12.69 -9.74 13.38
N ASP A 46 -12.05 -10.90 13.21
CA ASP A 46 -11.09 -11.41 14.18
C ASP A 46 -9.80 -10.56 14.19
N LEU A 47 -9.26 -10.23 13.02
CA LEU A 47 -8.10 -9.34 12.89
C LEU A 47 -8.40 -7.94 13.45
N HIS A 48 -9.55 -7.38 13.12
CA HIS A 48 -9.98 -6.07 13.62
C HIS A 48 -10.08 -5.99 15.14
N ARG A 49 -10.51 -7.08 15.78
CA ARG A 49 -10.60 -7.18 17.24
C ARG A 49 -9.22 -7.26 17.90
N HIS A 50 -8.20 -7.68 17.19
CA HIS A 50 -6.86 -7.94 17.71
C HIS A 50 -5.77 -7.26 16.86
N PRO A 51 -5.86 -5.94 16.68
CA PRO A 51 -4.88 -5.21 15.86
C PRO A 51 -3.52 -5.16 16.54
N GLU A 52 -2.47 -5.16 15.74
CA GLU A 52 -1.07 -5.11 16.18
C GLU A 52 -0.33 -4.01 15.44
N LEU A 53 0.53 -3.26 16.14
CA LEU A 53 1.32 -2.18 15.55
C LEU A 53 2.44 -2.74 14.65
N SER A 54 2.96 -1.86 13.79
CA SER A 54 4.07 -2.14 12.86
C SER A 54 5.22 -2.91 13.52
N ASN A 55 5.74 -3.95 12.86
CA ASN A 55 6.75 -4.90 13.34
C ASN A 55 6.35 -5.68 14.62
N ARG A 56 5.08 -5.67 15.00
CA ARG A 56 4.54 -6.37 16.17
C ARG A 56 3.36 -7.27 15.81
N GLU A 57 3.13 -7.52 14.51
CA GLU A 57 2.01 -8.27 13.94
C GLU A 57 2.14 -9.80 14.16
N PHE A 58 2.60 -10.23 15.35
CA PHE A 58 2.93 -11.63 15.63
C PHE A 58 1.71 -12.56 15.58
N ARG A 59 0.56 -12.12 16.12
CA ARG A 59 -0.67 -12.90 16.10
C ARG A 59 -1.25 -12.96 14.69
N THR A 60 -1.25 -11.84 13.99
CA THR A 60 -1.68 -11.72 12.60
C THR A 60 -0.86 -12.64 11.71
N ALA A 61 0.47 -12.58 11.82
CA ALA A 61 1.39 -13.45 11.09
C ALA A 61 1.16 -14.93 11.37
N ALA A 62 0.95 -15.31 12.66
CA ALA A 62 0.67 -16.69 13.03
C ALA A 62 -0.63 -17.18 12.41
N LYS A 63 -1.73 -16.38 12.46
CA LYS A 63 -3.02 -16.72 11.86
C LYS A 63 -2.92 -16.88 10.34
N VAL A 64 -2.25 -15.97 9.68
CA VAL A 64 -2.00 -16.05 8.22
C VAL A 64 -1.20 -17.30 7.89
N SER A 65 -0.10 -17.54 8.59
CA SER A 65 0.75 -18.72 8.37
C SER A 65 0.00 -20.03 8.55
N GLU A 66 -0.78 -20.18 9.63
CA GLU A 66 -1.62 -21.35 9.89
C GLU A 66 -2.62 -21.61 8.74
N HIS A 67 -3.30 -20.55 8.29
CA HIS A 67 -4.22 -20.66 7.16
C HIS A 67 -3.52 -21.13 5.89
N LEU A 68 -2.41 -20.50 5.49
CA LEU A 68 -1.69 -20.83 4.27
C LEU A 68 -1.10 -22.24 4.32
N GLN A 69 -0.57 -22.67 5.48
CA GLN A 69 -0.11 -24.04 5.69
C GLN A 69 -1.25 -25.06 5.57
N SER A 70 -2.45 -24.74 6.08
CA SER A 70 -3.63 -25.60 5.94
C SER A 70 -4.07 -25.83 4.48
N LEU A 71 -3.72 -24.88 3.59
CA LEU A 71 -3.93 -24.99 2.14
C LEU A 71 -2.80 -25.79 1.43
N GLY A 72 -1.78 -26.22 2.16
CA GLY A 72 -0.62 -26.96 1.63
C GLY A 72 0.36 -26.07 0.86
N LEU A 73 0.45 -24.78 1.17
CA LEU A 73 1.43 -23.87 0.58
C LEU A 73 2.79 -23.98 1.28
N GLU A 74 3.87 -23.68 0.56
CA GLU A 74 5.20 -23.46 1.13
C GLU A 74 5.21 -22.10 1.80
N VAL A 75 5.35 -22.03 3.13
CA VAL A 75 5.23 -20.79 3.92
C VAL A 75 6.54 -20.45 4.60
N GLN A 76 7.01 -19.22 4.42
CA GLN A 76 8.13 -18.61 5.13
C GLN A 76 7.59 -17.52 6.05
N THR A 77 7.97 -17.53 7.33
CA THR A 77 7.61 -16.53 8.34
C THR A 77 8.83 -15.74 8.80
N GLY A 78 8.61 -14.61 9.45
CA GLY A 78 9.69 -13.79 10.00
C GLY A 78 10.44 -12.97 8.95
N VAL A 79 9.89 -12.77 7.77
CA VAL A 79 10.46 -11.89 6.75
C VAL A 79 10.17 -10.45 7.17
N ALA A 80 11.18 -9.59 7.24
CA ALA A 80 11.08 -8.25 7.80
C ALA A 80 10.33 -8.23 9.15
N HIS A 81 10.80 -9.02 10.10
CA HIS A 81 10.27 -9.24 11.47
C HIS A 81 9.05 -10.17 11.52
N THR A 82 7.89 -9.74 11.08
CA THR A 82 6.62 -10.46 11.22
C THR A 82 6.00 -10.86 9.88
N GLY A 83 6.57 -10.47 8.75
CA GLY A 83 6.05 -10.77 7.43
C GLY A 83 5.95 -12.27 7.14
N VAL A 84 4.94 -12.63 6.35
CA VAL A 84 4.67 -14.00 5.90
C VAL A 84 4.66 -14.03 4.38
N VAL A 85 5.42 -14.96 3.82
CA VAL A 85 5.49 -15.19 2.37
C VAL A 85 5.08 -16.62 2.09
N ALA A 86 4.21 -16.83 1.12
CA ALA A 86 3.83 -18.18 0.71
C ALA A 86 3.87 -18.36 -0.80
N LEU A 87 4.19 -19.56 -1.24
CA LEU A 87 4.24 -19.92 -2.65
C LEU A 87 3.19 -21.00 -2.96
N LEU A 88 2.29 -20.68 -3.88
CA LEU A 88 1.37 -21.62 -4.50
C LEU A 88 1.89 -21.98 -5.89
N LYS A 89 2.20 -23.27 -6.10
CA LYS A 89 2.60 -23.80 -7.40
C LYS A 89 1.37 -24.39 -8.10
N GLY A 90 1.10 -23.91 -9.31
CA GLY A 90 0.11 -24.50 -10.21
C GLY A 90 0.57 -25.86 -10.74
N ASP A 91 -0.36 -26.60 -11.36
CA ASP A 91 -0.08 -27.92 -11.92
C ASP A 91 0.65 -27.83 -13.28
N TYR A 92 0.71 -26.65 -13.88
CA TYR A 92 1.39 -26.42 -15.16
C TYR A 92 2.49 -25.38 -15.03
N PRO A 93 3.60 -25.49 -15.80
CA PRO A 93 4.66 -24.49 -15.79
C PRO A 93 4.16 -23.16 -16.35
N GLY A 94 4.70 -22.05 -15.82
CA GLY A 94 4.34 -20.70 -16.24
C GLY A 94 5.07 -19.62 -15.41
N PRO A 95 4.63 -18.36 -15.48
CA PRO A 95 5.26 -17.28 -14.78
C PRO A 95 5.03 -17.33 -13.27
N LEU A 96 5.89 -16.63 -12.51
CA LEU A 96 5.66 -16.27 -11.14
C LEU A 96 4.99 -14.90 -11.10
N ILE A 97 3.89 -14.76 -10.36
CA ILE A 97 3.28 -13.46 -10.02
C ILE A 97 3.25 -13.25 -8.51
N ALA A 98 3.13 -12.01 -8.06
CA ALA A 98 3.01 -11.68 -6.65
C ALA A 98 1.71 -10.95 -6.33
N LEU A 99 1.12 -11.26 -5.17
CA LEU A 99 -0.03 -10.58 -4.58
C LEU A 99 0.33 -10.13 -3.18
N ARG A 100 0.04 -8.85 -2.82
CA ARG A 100 0.43 -8.25 -1.55
C ARG A 100 -0.75 -7.74 -0.75
N ALA A 101 -0.70 -7.95 0.56
CA ALA A 101 -1.46 -7.26 1.58
C ALA A 101 -0.54 -6.83 2.72
N ASP A 102 -0.75 -5.62 3.24
CA ASP A 102 -0.15 -5.12 4.47
C ASP A 102 -0.91 -5.64 5.70
N MET A 103 -0.26 -5.64 6.90
CA MET A 103 -0.82 -6.29 8.08
C MET A 103 -0.93 -5.40 9.31
N ASP A 104 -0.21 -4.29 9.37
CA ASP A 104 -0.07 -3.48 10.57
C ASP A 104 -1.28 -2.59 10.86
N ALA A 105 -1.43 -2.21 12.12
CA ALA A 105 -2.46 -1.31 12.61
C ALA A 105 -1.84 -0.03 13.17
N LEU A 106 -2.69 0.96 13.45
CA LEU A 106 -2.32 2.30 13.86
C LEU A 106 -2.55 2.54 15.36
N PRO A 107 -1.78 3.47 15.98
CA PRO A 107 -1.97 3.90 17.36
C PRO A 107 -3.20 4.83 17.50
N VAL A 108 -4.38 4.31 17.17
CA VAL A 108 -5.67 5.00 17.16
C VAL A 108 -6.63 4.31 18.13
N THR A 109 -7.29 5.07 18.99
CA THR A 109 -8.36 4.54 19.85
C THR A 109 -9.66 4.50 19.05
N GLU A 110 -10.17 3.30 18.80
CA GLU A 110 -11.40 3.11 18.04
C GLU A 110 -12.61 3.73 18.72
N ALA A 111 -13.41 4.47 17.95
CA ALA A 111 -14.65 5.12 18.38
C ALA A 111 -15.90 4.60 17.64
N VAL A 112 -15.77 3.61 16.78
CA VAL A 112 -16.92 2.97 16.10
C VAL A 112 -17.59 1.98 17.05
N ASP A 113 -18.92 2.00 17.11
CA ASP A 113 -19.70 1.05 17.91
C ASP A 113 -19.95 -0.24 17.12
N LEU A 114 -19.01 -1.16 17.19
CA LEU A 114 -19.06 -2.47 16.53
C LEU A 114 -18.91 -3.59 17.55
N PRO A 115 -19.61 -4.74 17.35
CA PRO A 115 -19.49 -5.90 18.26
C PRO A 115 -18.10 -6.53 18.25
N PHE A 116 -17.26 -6.19 17.27
CA PHE A 116 -15.89 -6.62 17.12
C PHE A 116 -14.88 -5.46 17.19
N ALA A 117 -15.28 -4.28 17.66
CA ALA A 117 -14.39 -3.13 17.85
C ALA A 117 -13.18 -3.48 18.70
N SER A 118 -12.02 -2.93 18.36
CA SER A 118 -10.79 -3.11 19.12
C SER A 118 -10.88 -2.53 20.53
N LYS A 119 -10.35 -3.28 21.49
CA LYS A 119 -10.11 -2.83 22.87
C LYS A 119 -8.62 -2.97 23.23
N ILE A 120 -7.80 -3.23 22.24
CA ILE A 120 -6.37 -3.44 22.40
C ILE A 120 -5.70 -2.10 22.71
N LYS A 121 -4.73 -2.17 23.62
CA LYS A 121 -3.81 -1.09 23.93
C LYS A 121 -2.38 -1.58 23.81
N ALA A 122 -1.48 -0.69 23.41
CA ALA A 122 -0.05 -0.97 23.30
C ALA A 122 0.77 0.24 23.71
N ASP A 123 2.04 0.04 24.01
CA ASP A 123 2.99 1.13 24.15
C ASP A 123 3.38 1.64 22.76
N TYR A 124 3.26 2.94 22.57
CA TYR A 124 3.73 3.64 21.37
C TYR A 124 4.52 4.89 21.80
N ARG A 125 5.84 4.87 21.56
CA ARG A 125 6.75 5.96 21.95
C ARG A 125 6.68 6.32 23.44
N GLY A 126 6.59 5.29 24.31
CA GLY A 126 6.50 5.45 25.76
C GLY A 126 5.16 5.90 26.31
N GLN A 127 4.09 5.82 25.51
CA GLN A 127 2.73 6.12 25.91
C GLN A 127 1.79 4.96 25.63
N GLU A 128 0.89 4.64 26.56
CA GLU A 128 -0.18 3.68 26.32
C GLU A 128 -1.25 4.30 25.41
N VAL A 129 -1.46 3.71 24.24
CA VAL A 129 -2.43 4.15 23.22
C VAL A 129 -3.39 3.02 22.87
N GLY A 130 -4.61 3.35 22.41
CA GLY A 130 -5.47 2.38 21.75
C GLY A 130 -4.88 1.99 20.39
N VAL A 131 -5.18 0.77 19.93
CA VAL A 131 -4.73 0.27 18.62
C VAL A 131 -5.94 -0.10 17.78
N MET A 132 -5.97 0.32 16.51
CA MET A 132 -7.07 0.07 15.59
C MET A 132 -6.55 -0.13 14.17
N HIS A 133 -7.17 -1.05 13.41
CA HIS A 133 -7.01 -1.09 11.95
C HIS A 133 -7.78 0.08 11.29
N ALA A 134 -7.31 1.30 11.56
CA ALA A 134 -7.93 2.52 11.03
C ALA A 134 -7.60 2.78 9.55
N CYS A 135 -6.67 2.04 8.96
CA CYS A 135 -6.37 2.06 7.53
C CYS A 135 -7.06 0.94 6.74
N GLY A 136 -7.49 -0.14 7.42
CA GLY A 136 -8.20 -1.25 6.81
C GLY A 136 -7.34 -2.43 6.40
N HIS A 137 -6.10 -2.54 6.92
CA HIS A 137 -5.17 -3.63 6.60
C HIS A 137 -5.71 -5.01 7.05
N ASP A 138 -6.52 -5.08 8.10
CA ASP A 138 -7.31 -6.28 8.45
C ASP A 138 -8.16 -6.79 7.29
N THR A 139 -8.74 -5.87 6.50
CA THR A 139 -9.52 -6.19 5.30
C THR A 139 -8.60 -6.68 4.17
N HIS A 140 -7.45 -6.05 3.98
CA HIS A 140 -6.47 -6.48 2.97
C HIS A 140 -5.96 -7.90 3.25
N VAL A 141 -5.57 -8.19 4.51
CA VAL A 141 -5.17 -9.53 4.96
C VAL A 141 -6.28 -10.55 4.72
N ALA A 142 -7.50 -10.25 5.16
CA ALA A 142 -8.62 -11.19 5.01
C ALA A 142 -8.96 -11.46 3.54
N ILE A 143 -8.93 -10.45 2.68
CA ILE A 143 -9.11 -10.59 1.23
C ILE A 143 -8.01 -11.50 0.66
N LEU A 144 -6.73 -11.24 0.97
CA LEU A 144 -5.63 -12.03 0.42
C LEU A 144 -5.61 -13.48 0.93
N MET A 145 -6.04 -13.73 2.18
CA MET A 145 -6.30 -15.09 2.68
C MET A 145 -7.39 -15.78 1.86
N GLY A 146 -8.47 -15.06 1.51
CA GLY A 146 -9.54 -15.56 0.65
C GLY A 146 -9.05 -15.87 -0.76
N VAL A 147 -8.20 -15.01 -1.34
CA VAL A 147 -7.58 -15.21 -2.66
C VAL A 147 -6.67 -16.45 -2.64
N ALA A 148 -5.88 -16.64 -1.57
CA ALA A 148 -5.03 -17.82 -1.43
C ALA A 148 -5.85 -19.12 -1.39
N GLU A 149 -6.97 -19.16 -0.66
CA GLU A 149 -7.87 -20.32 -0.66
C GLU A 149 -8.55 -20.50 -2.02
N ALA A 150 -9.01 -19.42 -2.68
CA ALA A 150 -9.63 -19.47 -4.00
C ALA A 150 -8.68 -20.07 -5.05
N LEU A 151 -7.44 -19.57 -5.12
CA LEU A 151 -6.44 -20.07 -6.08
C LEU A 151 -5.97 -21.48 -5.76
N SER A 152 -5.88 -21.84 -4.47
CA SER A 152 -5.58 -23.21 -4.05
C SER A 152 -6.65 -24.21 -4.51
N ASN A 153 -7.94 -23.83 -4.45
CA ASN A 153 -9.05 -24.62 -4.98
C ASN A 153 -9.00 -24.78 -6.51
N LEU A 154 -8.33 -23.85 -7.20
CA LEU A 154 -8.20 -23.82 -8.66
C LEU A 154 -6.80 -24.22 -9.15
N ARG A 155 -5.95 -24.78 -8.28
CA ARG A 155 -4.55 -25.16 -8.56
C ARG A 155 -4.37 -25.88 -9.89
N SER A 156 -5.27 -26.84 -10.20
CA SER A 156 -5.23 -27.64 -11.43
C SER A 156 -5.50 -26.84 -12.71
N GLN A 157 -5.80 -25.57 -12.62
CA GLN A 157 -6.02 -24.68 -13.76
C GLN A 157 -4.93 -23.61 -13.88
N LEU A 158 -3.97 -23.57 -12.93
CA LEU A 158 -2.93 -22.53 -12.89
C LEU A 158 -1.71 -22.96 -13.72
N HIS A 159 -1.26 -22.06 -14.58
CA HIS A 159 0.00 -22.14 -15.30
C HIS A 159 1.02 -21.19 -14.68
N GLY A 160 1.87 -21.68 -13.78
CA GLY A 160 2.87 -20.87 -13.06
C GLY A 160 2.66 -20.87 -11.55
N GLU A 161 3.15 -19.84 -10.91
CA GLU A 161 3.23 -19.76 -9.45
C GLU A 161 2.69 -18.42 -8.95
N VAL A 162 2.13 -18.42 -7.73
CA VAL A 162 1.67 -17.21 -7.01
C VAL A 162 2.45 -17.07 -5.73
N MET A 163 3.15 -15.95 -5.58
CA MET A 163 3.76 -15.51 -4.32
C MET A 163 2.76 -14.62 -3.57
N PHE A 164 2.31 -15.07 -2.41
CA PHE A 164 1.50 -14.27 -1.48
C PHE A 164 2.42 -13.56 -0.51
N ILE A 165 2.30 -12.24 -0.41
CA ILE A 165 3.10 -11.38 0.45
C ILE A 165 2.18 -10.75 1.48
N PHE A 166 2.30 -11.16 2.72
CA PHE A 166 1.67 -10.52 3.87
C PHE A 166 2.74 -9.69 4.57
N GLN A 167 2.68 -8.40 4.33
CA GLN A 167 3.74 -7.45 4.62
C GLN A 167 3.51 -6.74 5.96
N PRO A 168 4.52 -6.62 6.85
CA PRO A 168 4.44 -5.82 8.06
C PRO A 168 4.78 -4.36 7.79
N ALA A 169 4.45 -3.48 8.75
CA ALA A 169 4.99 -2.14 8.91
C ALA A 169 4.88 -1.23 7.66
N GLU A 170 3.73 -1.24 6.98
CA GLU A 170 3.45 -0.29 5.88
C GLU A 170 3.34 1.15 6.40
N GLU A 171 2.75 1.35 7.57
CA GLU A 171 2.54 2.65 8.23
C GLU A 171 3.83 3.24 8.85
N GLY A 172 4.96 2.57 8.61
CA GLY A 172 6.26 2.94 9.11
C GLY A 172 6.73 2.08 10.28
N ALA A 173 8.01 1.68 10.24
CA ALA A 173 8.64 0.91 11.30
C ALA A 173 8.79 1.73 12.60
N PRO A 174 8.84 1.07 13.78
CA PRO A 174 9.19 1.71 15.03
C PRO A 174 10.54 2.44 14.94
N GLU A 175 10.71 3.48 15.77
CA GLU A 175 11.95 4.27 15.79
C GLU A 175 13.17 3.38 16.03
N GLY A 176 14.18 3.51 15.17
CA GLY A 176 15.42 2.73 15.21
C GLY A 176 15.31 1.34 14.58
N GLU A 177 14.15 0.96 14.03
CA GLU A 177 13.97 -0.29 13.29
C GLU A 177 13.80 -0.01 11.78
N GLU A 178 14.18 -0.97 10.95
CA GLU A 178 13.74 -1.03 9.55
C GLU A 178 12.48 -1.89 9.45
N GLY A 179 11.71 -1.74 8.35
CA GLY A 179 10.48 -2.53 8.15
C GLY A 179 9.92 -2.39 6.74
N GLY A 180 8.69 -2.86 6.57
CA GLY A 180 7.92 -2.68 5.34
C GLY A 180 8.47 -3.41 4.12
N ALA A 181 8.01 -2.97 2.96
CA ALA A 181 8.38 -3.53 1.66
C ALA A 181 9.88 -3.45 1.38
N GLU A 182 10.53 -2.35 1.77
CA GLU A 182 11.95 -2.14 1.54
C GLU A 182 12.79 -3.20 2.26
N LEU A 183 12.48 -3.48 3.52
CA LEU A 183 13.20 -4.51 4.29
C LEU A 183 12.95 -5.92 3.73
N MET A 184 11.71 -6.23 3.32
CA MET A 184 11.40 -7.50 2.67
C MET A 184 12.24 -7.70 1.40
N LEU A 185 12.40 -6.68 0.58
CA LEU A 185 13.24 -6.72 -0.62
C LEU A 185 14.73 -6.85 -0.28
N LYS A 186 15.24 -6.10 0.71
CA LYS A 186 16.62 -6.20 1.22
C LYS A 186 16.93 -7.63 1.71
N GLN A 187 15.93 -8.32 2.26
CA GLN A 187 16.06 -9.72 2.71
C GLN A 187 15.90 -10.75 1.59
N GLY A 188 15.76 -10.29 0.33
CA GLY A 188 15.77 -11.15 -0.84
C GLY A 188 14.40 -11.69 -1.25
N LEU A 189 13.31 -11.03 -0.87
CA LEU A 189 11.95 -11.43 -1.26
C LEU A 189 11.82 -11.71 -2.77
N PHE A 190 12.41 -10.87 -3.61
CA PHE A 190 12.42 -11.02 -5.08
C PHE A 190 13.71 -11.68 -5.61
N ALA A 191 14.34 -12.58 -4.85
CA ALA A 191 15.41 -13.43 -5.38
C ALA A 191 14.91 -14.28 -6.58
N ALA A 192 13.66 -14.78 -6.48
CA ALA A 192 12.87 -15.21 -7.65
C ALA A 192 11.94 -14.04 -7.99
N LYS A 193 12.32 -13.29 -9.03
CA LYS A 193 11.61 -12.06 -9.41
C LYS A 193 10.28 -12.39 -10.08
N PRO A 194 9.13 -11.91 -9.54
CA PRO A 194 7.84 -12.09 -10.20
C PRO A 194 7.77 -11.24 -11.48
N GLU A 195 7.02 -11.70 -12.47
CA GLU A 195 6.80 -10.93 -13.71
C GLU A 195 5.89 -9.72 -13.49
N ARG A 196 5.02 -9.78 -12.49
CA ARG A 196 4.11 -8.70 -12.09
C ARG A 196 3.70 -8.82 -10.63
N VAL A 197 3.34 -7.69 -10.03
CA VAL A 197 2.84 -7.64 -8.66
C VAL A 197 1.53 -6.86 -8.59
N PHE A 198 0.58 -7.35 -7.79
CA PHE A 198 -0.71 -6.71 -7.55
C PHE A 198 -0.93 -6.47 -6.07
N GLY A 199 -1.52 -5.32 -5.76
CA GLY A 199 -2.01 -4.97 -4.43
C GLY A 199 -3.32 -4.20 -4.53
N LEU A 200 -4.07 -4.19 -3.43
CA LEU A 200 -5.25 -3.34 -3.29
C LEU A 200 -5.20 -2.59 -1.97
N HIS A 201 -5.83 -1.43 -1.93
CA HIS A 201 -6.10 -0.70 -0.70
C HIS A 201 -7.57 -0.34 -0.59
N VAL A 202 -8.18 -0.55 0.57
CA VAL A 202 -9.55 -0.11 0.81
C VAL A 202 -9.59 1.39 1.07
N THR A 203 -10.61 2.08 0.54
CA THR A 203 -10.74 3.52 0.71
C THR A 203 -12.16 3.93 1.03
N SER A 204 -12.32 4.83 2.00
CA SER A 204 -13.61 5.47 2.28
C SER A 204 -14.00 6.53 1.24
N ASN A 205 -13.10 6.92 0.34
CA ASN A 205 -13.37 7.92 -0.69
C ASN A 205 -14.21 7.39 -1.87
N LEU A 206 -14.52 6.09 -1.88
CA LEU A 206 -15.34 5.45 -2.91
C LEU A 206 -16.48 4.64 -2.26
N PRO A 207 -17.66 4.61 -2.89
CA PRO A 207 -18.75 3.72 -2.48
C PRO A 207 -18.32 2.25 -2.51
N THR A 208 -18.94 1.45 -1.65
CA THR A 208 -18.74 0.00 -1.53
C THR A 208 -18.70 -0.69 -2.89
N SER A 209 -17.68 -1.53 -3.09
CA SER A 209 -17.46 -2.32 -4.31
C SER A 209 -17.22 -1.51 -5.60
N MET A 210 -16.93 -0.22 -5.54
CA MET A 210 -16.32 0.50 -6.66
C MET A 210 -14.81 0.29 -6.65
N ILE A 211 -14.19 0.32 -7.82
CA ILE A 211 -12.72 0.24 -7.95
C ILE A 211 -12.19 1.55 -8.52
N GLY A 212 -11.14 2.07 -7.87
CA GLY A 212 -10.32 3.17 -8.36
C GLY A 212 -9.03 2.63 -8.99
N LEU A 213 -8.81 2.87 -10.27
CA LEU A 213 -7.62 2.41 -11.00
C LEU A 213 -7.04 3.55 -11.86
N ARG A 214 -5.77 3.86 -11.64
CA ARG A 214 -5.03 4.88 -12.35
C ARG A 214 -3.74 4.32 -12.95
N ALA A 215 -3.41 4.70 -14.17
CA ALA A 215 -2.12 4.41 -14.82
C ALA A 215 -1.08 5.48 -14.47
N GLY A 216 0.19 5.09 -14.37
CA GLY A 216 1.28 6.01 -14.05
C GLY A 216 1.31 6.39 -12.56
N PRO A 217 1.81 7.60 -12.23
CA PRO A 217 1.90 8.08 -10.86
C PRO A 217 0.53 8.06 -10.18
N THR A 218 0.43 7.43 -9.01
CA THR A 218 -0.82 7.20 -8.29
C THR A 218 -0.78 7.79 -6.89
N MET A 219 0.26 7.48 -6.10
CA MET A 219 0.49 8.04 -4.77
C MET A 219 1.85 8.71 -4.69
N ALA A 220 1.95 9.75 -3.85
CA ALA A 220 3.15 10.58 -3.76
C ALA A 220 4.34 9.83 -3.14
N SER A 221 5.56 10.30 -3.45
CA SER A 221 6.72 10.01 -2.61
C SER A 221 6.58 10.69 -1.25
N GLU A 222 7.29 10.15 -0.27
CA GLU A 222 7.45 10.76 1.05
C GLU A 222 8.92 10.97 1.35
N ASP A 223 9.29 12.19 1.77
CA ASP A 223 10.54 12.49 2.41
C ASP A 223 10.28 13.38 3.62
N SER A 224 10.96 13.11 4.72
CA SER A 224 10.99 13.96 5.90
C SER A 224 12.27 14.77 5.93
N PHE A 225 12.24 15.97 6.48
CA PHE A 225 13.44 16.78 6.66
C PHE A 225 13.49 17.50 8.01
N SER A 226 14.69 17.72 8.48
CA SER A 226 14.98 18.66 9.55
C SER A 226 16.05 19.67 9.11
N ILE A 227 15.92 20.91 9.58
CA ILE A 227 16.90 21.97 9.37
C ILE A 227 17.27 22.57 10.72
N GLN A 228 18.52 22.38 11.12
CA GLN A 228 19.10 23.01 12.28
C GLN A 228 19.73 24.34 11.90
N VAL A 229 19.21 25.45 12.45
CA VAL A 229 19.74 26.79 12.24
C VAL A 229 20.49 27.23 13.51
N LYS A 230 21.82 27.28 13.42
CA LYS A 230 22.70 27.69 14.52
C LYS A 230 23.05 29.17 14.42
N GLY A 231 22.77 29.87 15.50
CA GLY A 231 23.12 31.25 15.66
C GLY A 231 24.10 31.48 16.81
N ARG A 232 23.96 32.63 17.47
CA ARG A 232 24.70 32.97 18.69
C ARG A 232 23.79 33.72 19.65
N GLN A 233 23.56 33.09 20.81
CA GLN A 233 22.69 33.62 21.86
C GLN A 233 23.14 35.01 22.32
N THR A 234 22.16 35.87 22.57
CA THR A 234 22.40 37.21 23.14
C THR A 234 21.14 37.75 23.82
N HIS A 235 21.29 38.89 24.51
CA HIS A 235 20.16 39.60 25.08
C HIS A 235 19.27 40.18 23.99
N GLY A 236 17.95 39.95 24.03
CA GLY A 236 16.99 40.36 23.01
C GLY A 236 16.98 41.87 22.70
N SER A 237 17.43 42.72 23.65
CA SER A 237 17.61 44.17 23.41
C SER A 237 18.94 44.54 22.74
N ARG A 238 19.84 43.60 22.52
CA ARG A 238 21.16 43.80 21.90
C ARG A 238 21.43 42.78 20.81
N PRO A 239 20.58 42.65 19.79
CA PRO A 239 20.68 41.62 18.77
C PRO A 239 22.00 41.64 17.96
N TRP A 240 22.60 42.84 17.84
CA TRP A 240 23.90 43.02 17.15
C TRP A 240 25.10 42.34 17.84
N ASN A 241 24.94 41.87 19.08
CA ASN A 241 25.97 41.13 19.80
C ASN A 241 25.89 39.60 19.56
N GLY A 242 24.81 39.15 18.88
CA GLY A 242 24.54 37.76 18.57
C GLY A 242 24.48 37.47 17.07
N ALA A 243 23.85 36.36 16.75
CA ALA A 243 23.36 36.01 15.40
C ALA A 243 22.00 35.34 15.60
N ASP A 244 20.94 35.89 15.04
CA ASP A 244 19.56 35.50 15.34
C ASP A 244 19.07 34.37 14.48
N PRO A 245 18.98 33.12 15.00
CA PRO A 245 18.50 31.97 14.21
C PRO A 245 16.99 32.01 14.01
N ILE A 246 16.20 32.74 14.83
CA ILE A 246 14.74 32.85 14.65
C ILE A 246 14.43 33.63 13.37
N VAL A 247 15.10 34.76 13.15
CA VAL A 247 14.92 35.56 11.94
C VAL A 247 15.37 34.78 10.71
N ALA A 248 16.51 34.09 10.79
CA ALA A 248 17.00 33.25 9.71
C ALA A 248 16.01 32.11 9.38
N ALA A 249 15.48 31.40 10.39
CA ALA A 249 14.50 30.32 10.23
C ALA A 249 13.20 30.83 9.57
N ALA A 250 12.67 31.96 9.98
CA ALA A 250 11.47 32.57 9.37
C ALA A 250 11.69 32.90 7.89
N GLN A 251 12.87 33.40 7.51
CA GLN A 251 13.23 33.65 6.12
C GLN A 251 13.41 32.35 5.33
N ILE A 252 13.99 31.30 5.92
CA ILE A 252 14.13 29.97 5.29
C ILE A 252 12.75 29.43 4.95
N VAL A 253 11.80 29.44 5.90
CA VAL A 253 10.42 28.97 5.66
C VAL A 253 9.79 29.72 4.50
N SER A 254 9.84 31.05 4.51
CA SER A 254 9.21 31.91 3.50
C SER A 254 9.84 31.69 2.10
N ALA A 255 11.17 31.67 2.02
CA ALA A 255 11.89 31.50 0.76
C ALA A 255 11.71 30.09 0.18
N SER A 256 11.65 29.06 1.01
CA SER A 256 11.47 27.69 0.58
C SER A 256 10.13 27.45 -0.14
N GLN A 257 9.09 28.25 0.15
CA GLN A 257 7.82 28.18 -0.61
C GLN A 257 8.01 28.54 -2.09
N THR A 258 9.04 29.31 -2.43
CA THR A 258 9.35 29.65 -3.83
C THR A 258 9.93 28.47 -4.60
N ILE A 259 10.42 27.44 -3.94
CA ILE A 259 10.90 26.21 -4.59
C ILE A 259 9.76 25.55 -5.35
N ILE A 260 8.60 25.40 -4.71
CA ILE A 260 7.42 24.82 -5.37
C ILE A 260 6.86 25.80 -6.40
N SER A 261 6.63 27.05 -6.01
CA SER A 261 5.88 27.99 -6.85
C SER A 261 6.68 28.58 -8.00
N ARG A 262 8.03 28.50 -8.03
CA ARG A 262 8.90 29.18 -9.01
C ARG A 262 10.01 28.31 -9.61
N ARG A 263 10.31 27.13 -9.02
CA ARG A 263 11.47 26.32 -9.41
C ARG A 263 11.10 24.84 -9.67
N THR A 264 9.83 24.48 -9.50
CA THR A 264 9.31 23.14 -9.78
C THR A 264 8.41 23.22 -11.02
N ASP A 265 8.57 22.28 -11.94
CA ASP A 265 7.68 22.14 -13.09
C ASP A 265 6.35 21.50 -12.64
N LEU A 266 5.33 22.34 -12.45
CA LEU A 266 4.00 21.90 -12.01
C LEU A 266 3.23 21.13 -13.10
N THR A 267 3.75 21.09 -14.35
CA THR A 267 3.15 20.28 -15.42
C THR A 267 3.54 18.81 -15.34
N ALA A 268 4.68 18.50 -14.67
CA ALA A 268 5.09 17.13 -14.39
C ALA A 268 4.24 16.46 -13.27
N GLY A 269 3.64 17.27 -12.40
CA GLY A 269 2.79 16.82 -11.30
C GLY A 269 2.77 17.82 -10.14
N PRO A 270 1.82 17.68 -9.21
CA PRO A 270 1.81 18.49 -8.01
C PRO A 270 2.99 18.14 -7.10
N ALA A 271 3.41 19.12 -6.29
CA ALA A 271 4.43 18.92 -5.28
C ALA A 271 4.07 19.68 -4.00
N VAL A 272 4.44 19.13 -2.86
CA VAL A 272 4.20 19.71 -1.54
C VAL A 272 5.53 19.83 -0.80
N LEU A 273 5.76 20.99 -0.20
CA LEU A 273 6.84 21.27 0.75
C LEU A 273 6.21 21.96 1.95
N SER A 274 6.09 21.24 3.06
CA SER A 274 5.45 21.73 4.27
C SER A 274 6.42 21.73 5.45
N PHE A 275 6.44 22.84 6.20
CA PHE A 275 7.06 22.89 7.52
C PHE A 275 5.98 22.60 8.55
N GLY A 276 6.16 21.52 9.31
CA GLY A 276 5.21 21.07 10.34
C GLY A 276 5.51 21.64 11.72
N ALA A 277 6.78 21.98 12.01
CA ALA A 277 7.18 22.56 13.27
C ALA A 277 8.35 23.54 13.13
N ILE A 278 8.37 24.53 14.03
CA ILE A 278 9.48 25.46 14.27
C ILE A 278 9.70 25.48 15.78
N ASN A 279 10.85 25.00 16.23
CA ASN A 279 11.21 24.88 17.63
C ASN A 279 12.42 25.74 17.93
N GLY A 280 12.31 26.69 18.89
CA GLY A 280 13.45 27.52 19.30
C GLY A 280 13.06 28.66 20.19
N GLY A 281 13.98 29.02 21.09
CA GLY A 281 13.76 30.06 22.08
C GLY A 281 12.82 29.65 23.22
N ILE A 282 13.06 30.21 24.41
CA ILE A 282 12.28 29.91 25.62
C ILE A 282 11.79 31.17 26.34
N ARG A 283 12.26 32.36 25.94
CA ARG A 283 11.96 33.61 26.65
C ARG A 283 12.07 34.81 25.73
N SER A 284 11.15 35.76 25.88
CA SER A 284 11.01 36.97 25.03
C SER A 284 12.23 37.88 24.95
N ASN A 285 13.10 37.88 25.97
CA ASN A 285 14.28 38.76 26.04
C ASN A 285 15.61 38.03 25.80
N ILE A 286 15.56 36.79 25.22
CA ILE A 286 16.74 36.02 24.86
C ILE A 286 16.61 35.61 23.38
N ILE A 287 17.58 36.00 22.56
CA ILE A 287 17.80 35.39 21.24
C ILE A 287 18.46 34.03 21.49
N PRO A 288 17.89 32.90 21.04
CA PRO A 288 18.48 31.60 21.29
C PRO A 288 19.74 31.37 20.44
N ASP A 289 20.45 30.31 20.71
CA ASP A 289 21.60 29.85 19.94
C ASP A 289 21.22 28.91 18.81
N GLU A 290 19.98 28.34 18.84
CA GLU A 290 19.54 27.35 17.86
C GLU A 290 18.02 27.44 17.62
N VAL A 291 17.62 27.13 16.37
CA VAL A 291 16.23 26.86 15.94
C VAL A 291 16.21 25.62 15.07
N GLU A 292 15.24 24.74 15.32
CA GLU A 292 14.96 23.57 14.49
C GLU A 292 13.69 23.78 13.67
N LEU A 293 13.75 23.39 12.39
CA LEU A 293 12.62 23.33 11.47
C LEU A 293 12.43 21.87 11.06
N ILE A 294 11.19 21.36 11.10
CA ILE A 294 10.85 20.00 10.69
C ILE A 294 9.76 20.06 9.65
N GLY A 295 9.83 19.19 8.62
CA GLY A 295 8.81 19.18 7.59
C GLY A 295 8.83 17.94 6.70
N THR A 296 7.99 17.98 5.66
CA THR A 296 7.83 16.89 4.70
C THR A 296 7.82 17.40 3.26
N ILE A 297 8.27 16.54 2.34
CA ILE A 297 8.22 16.73 0.89
C ILE A 297 7.39 15.62 0.28
N ARG A 298 6.47 15.98 -0.66
CA ARG A 298 5.66 15.05 -1.44
C ARG A 298 5.79 15.39 -2.92
N THR A 299 6.04 14.39 -3.76
CA THR A 299 6.16 14.57 -5.22
C THR A 299 5.58 13.37 -5.97
N PHE A 300 5.33 13.55 -7.28
CA PHE A 300 4.82 12.50 -8.15
C PHE A 300 5.79 12.11 -9.27
N ASP A 301 7.01 12.65 -9.23
CA ASP A 301 8.08 12.30 -10.15
C ASP A 301 9.46 12.44 -9.48
N GLN A 302 10.42 11.64 -9.93
CA GLN A 302 11.76 11.60 -9.35
C GLN A 302 12.60 12.85 -9.65
N PRO A 303 12.54 13.47 -10.85
CA PRO A 303 13.24 14.73 -11.12
C PRO A 303 12.82 15.85 -10.18
N SER A 304 11.51 16.08 -9.98
CA SER A 304 10.98 17.07 -9.03
C SER A 304 11.42 16.76 -7.60
N ARG A 305 11.35 15.49 -7.16
CA ARG A 305 11.82 15.06 -5.84
C ARG A 305 13.28 15.43 -5.60
N ALA A 306 14.16 15.10 -6.53
CA ALA A 306 15.60 15.41 -6.42
C ALA A 306 15.85 16.92 -6.41
N ASN A 307 15.20 17.67 -7.31
CA ASN A 307 15.34 19.12 -7.39
C ASN A 307 14.90 19.81 -6.10
N ILE A 308 13.73 19.46 -5.55
CA ILE A 308 13.19 20.08 -4.33
C ILE A 308 14.14 19.85 -3.14
N LYS A 309 14.64 18.62 -2.96
CA LYS A 309 15.60 18.26 -1.89
C LYS A 309 16.89 19.09 -2.01
N GLN A 310 17.45 19.22 -3.18
CA GLN A 310 18.65 20.01 -3.44
C GLN A 310 18.41 21.51 -3.18
N GLN A 311 17.30 22.05 -3.70
CA GLN A 311 16.95 23.46 -3.54
C GLN A 311 16.66 23.84 -2.10
N LEU A 312 16.01 22.95 -1.32
CA LEU A 312 15.74 23.18 0.10
C LEU A 312 17.03 23.35 0.90
N SER A 313 17.96 22.40 0.75
CA SER A 313 19.25 22.44 1.43
C SER A 313 20.04 23.72 1.07
N LYS A 314 20.11 24.02 -0.24
CA LYS A 314 20.81 25.21 -0.71
C LYS A 314 20.17 26.52 -0.24
N THR A 315 18.84 26.60 -0.24
CA THR A 315 18.10 27.80 0.22
C THR A 315 18.34 28.02 1.70
N ALA A 316 18.27 26.97 2.52
CA ALA A 316 18.54 27.05 3.95
C ALA A 316 19.95 27.56 4.25
N GLU A 317 20.95 26.97 3.60
CA GLU A 317 22.35 27.36 3.75
C GLU A 317 22.60 28.85 3.40
N LEU A 318 22.16 29.28 2.22
CA LEU A 318 22.41 30.65 1.75
C LEU A 318 21.70 31.71 2.59
N ILE A 319 20.47 31.44 3.06
CA ILE A 319 19.74 32.37 3.93
C ILE A 319 20.37 32.43 5.32
N ALA A 320 20.78 31.30 5.87
CA ALA A 320 21.50 31.29 7.14
C ALA A 320 22.77 32.12 7.06
N GLN A 321 23.60 31.92 6.03
CA GLN A 321 24.80 32.71 5.80
C GLN A 321 24.51 34.21 5.69
N ALA A 322 23.47 34.62 4.97
CA ALA A 322 23.07 36.02 4.83
C ALA A 322 22.66 36.65 6.17
N ASN A 323 22.25 35.87 7.17
CA ASN A 323 21.89 36.28 8.50
C ASN A 323 23.03 36.10 9.54
N GLY A 324 24.22 35.72 9.10
CA GLY A 324 25.36 35.44 9.99
C GLY A 324 25.16 34.21 10.88
N THR A 325 24.30 33.30 10.46
CA THR A 325 24.00 32.01 11.10
C THR A 325 24.47 30.84 10.19
N GLU A 326 24.36 29.62 10.68
CA GLU A 326 24.64 28.40 9.90
C GLU A 326 23.38 27.53 9.83
N ALA A 327 23.14 26.86 8.70
CA ALA A 327 22.06 25.88 8.60
C ALA A 327 22.58 24.54 8.11
N LYS A 328 22.15 23.46 8.78
CA LYS A 328 22.39 22.08 8.36
C LYS A 328 21.03 21.43 8.08
N THR A 329 20.85 20.96 6.85
CA THR A 329 19.65 20.22 6.43
C THR A 329 19.93 18.73 6.42
N GLU A 330 19.08 17.97 7.09
CA GLU A 330 19.04 16.51 7.00
C GLU A 330 17.74 16.10 6.31
N ILE A 331 17.82 15.20 5.36
CA ILE A 331 16.66 14.68 4.63
C ILE A 331 16.65 13.16 4.76
N VAL A 332 15.63 12.64 5.42
CA VAL A 332 15.38 11.20 5.50
C VAL A 332 14.52 10.84 4.30
N GLN A 333 15.05 10.00 3.45
CA GLN A 333 14.32 9.50 2.30
C GLN A 333 13.37 8.41 2.74
N GLY A 334 12.08 8.63 2.53
CA GLY A 334 11.02 7.66 2.73
C GLY A 334 10.58 7.02 1.41
N TYR A 335 9.29 6.75 1.28
CA TYR A 335 8.74 5.97 0.18
C TYR A 335 8.91 6.64 -1.19
N PRO A 336 9.20 5.87 -2.25
CA PRO A 336 9.20 6.39 -3.61
C PRO A 336 7.77 6.69 -4.10
N VAL A 337 7.68 7.33 -5.26
CA VAL A 337 6.38 7.49 -5.95
C VAL A 337 5.83 6.12 -6.29
N LEU A 338 4.57 5.85 -5.93
CA LEU A 338 3.86 4.69 -6.42
C LEU A 338 3.43 4.93 -7.87
N VAL A 339 3.99 4.13 -8.77
CA VAL A 339 3.74 4.21 -10.21
C VAL A 339 3.16 2.89 -10.70
N ASN A 340 1.89 2.89 -11.10
CA ASN A 340 1.29 1.74 -11.76
C ASN A 340 1.81 1.63 -13.20
N SER A 341 2.23 0.42 -13.62
CA SER A 341 2.62 0.14 -15.01
C SER A 341 1.45 0.45 -15.95
N ALA A 342 1.67 1.36 -16.89
CA ALA A 342 0.61 1.78 -17.82
C ALA A 342 0.15 0.63 -18.73
N GLU A 343 1.09 -0.21 -19.15
CA GLU A 343 0.82 -1.39 -19.97
C GLU A 343 -0.02 -2.40 -19.19
N LEU A 344 0.38 -2.69 -17.95
CA LEU A 344 -0.35 -3.63 -17.11
C LEU A 344 -1.73 -3.10 -16.71
N VAL A 345 -1.87 -1.79 -16.47
CA VAL A 345 -3.18 -1.15 -16.23
C VAL A 345 -4.08 -1.27 -17.46
N ALA A 346 -3.55 -1.09 -18.67
CA ALA A 346 -4.34 -1.27 -19.90
C ALA A 346 -4.82 -2.74 -20.07
N GLU A 347 -3.99 -3.71 -19.68
CA GLU A 347 -4.34 -5.14 -19.69
C GLU A 347 -5.44 -5.47 -18.68
N VAL A 348 -5.32 -5.00 -17.42
CA VAL A 348 -6.21 -5.40 -16.34
C VAL A 348 -7.49 -4.56 -16.23
N ARG A 349 -7.52 -3.36 -16.77
CA ARG A 349 -8.70 -2.46 -16.73
C ARG A 349 -10.00 -3.14 -17.20
N PRO A 350 -10.06 -3.81 -18.36
CA PRO A 350 -11.28 -4.48 -18.81
C PRO A 350 -11.70 -5.64 -17.90
N LEU A 351 -10.75 -6.31 -17.26
CA LEU A 351 -11.03 -7.39 -16.31
C LEU A 351 -11.70 -6.86 -15.05
N LEU A 352 -11.12 -5.79 -14.47
CA LEU A 352 -11.70 -5.15 -13.28
C LEU A 352 -13.05 -4.48 -13.59
N GLU A 353 -13.26 -3.94 -14.80
CA GLU A 353 -14.56 -3.42 -15.21
C GLU A 353 -15.62 -4.52 -15.30
N GLN A 354 -15.24 -5.74 -15.71
CA GLN A 354 -16.15 -6.90 -15.68
C GLN A 354 -16.52 -7.29 -14.25
N VAL A 355 -15.57 -7.27 -13.33
CA VAL A 355 -15.80 -7.60 -11.91
C VAL A 355 -16.81 -6.64 -11.27
N VAL A 356 -16.62 -5.32 -11.42
CA VAL A 356 -17.46 -4.34 -10.73
C VAL A 356 -18.68 -3.88 -11.52
N GLY A 357 -18.71 -4.15 -12.81
CA GLY A 357 -19.73 -3.69 -13.74
C GLY A 357 -19.48 -2.27 -14.28
N LYS A 358 -20.14 -1.96 -15.37
CA LYS A 358 -19.97 -0.70 -16.09
C LYS A 358 -20.25 0.53 -15.21
N GLY A 359 -19.33 1.49 -15.23
CA GLY A 359 -19.45 2.75 -14.48
C GLY A 359 -19.04 2.65 -13.00
N ARG A 360 -18.56 1.49 -12.54
CA ARG A 360 -18.07 1.30 -11.16
C ARG A 360 -16.54 1.19 -11.09
N LEU A 361 -15.87 1.22 -12.22
CA LEU A 361 -14.43 1.42 -12.32
C LEU A 361 -14.16 2.88 -12.65
N VAL A 362 -13.48 3.60 -11.76
CA VAL A 362 -13.20 5.03 -11.90
C VAL A 362 -11.69 5.29 -11.91
N GLU A 363 -11.27 6.42 -12.46
CA GLU A 363 -9.89 6.86 -12.36
C GLU A 363 -9.77 7.90 -11.25
N PRO A 364 -9.13 7.57 -10.11
CA PRO A 364 -8.95 8.52 -9.01
C PRO A 364 -7.96 9.62 -9.40
N GLY A 365 -8.06 10.77 -8.73
CA GLY A 365 -7.01 11.79 -8.77
C GLY A 365 -5.71 11.29 -8.15
N LEU A 366 -4.65 12.08 -8.26
CA LEU A 366 -3.38 11.83 -7.55
C LEU A 366 -3.60 11.91 -6.04
N ILE A 367 -3.03 10.97 -5.28
CA ILE A 367 -3.16 10.87 -3.83
C ILE A 367 -1.84 11.30 -3.19
N THR A 368 -1.89 12.31 -2.33
CA THR A 368 -0.70 12.86 -1.64
C THR A 368 -0.22 12.00 -0.47
N GLY A 369 -0.95 10.96 -0.08
CA GLY A 369 -0.46 9.88 0.77
C GLY A 369 0.65 9.10 0.07
N ALA A 370 1.49 8.43 0.84
CA ALA A 370 2.53 7.54 0.34
C ALA A 370 2.14 6.08 0.62
N GLU A 371 2.74 5.14 -0.10
CA GLU A 371 2.47 3.70 -0.02
C GLU A 371 3.75 2.95 -0.40
N ASP A 372 4.20 2.05 0.46
CA ASP A 372 5.47 1.36 0.30
C ASP A 372 5.42 0.20 -0.72
N PHE A 373 4.23 -0.19 -1.20
CA PHE A 373 4.10 -1.02 -2.40
C PHE A 373 4.89 -0.45 -3.58
N ALA A 374 5.17 0.83 -3.55
CA ALA A 374 6.02 1.52 -4.52
C ALA A 374 7.40 0.87 -4.69
N PHE A 375 7.97 0.28 -3.63
CA PHE A 375 9.24 -0.45 -3.72
C PHE A 375 9.11 -1.70 -4.59
N TYR A 376 8.03 -2.48 -4.46
CA TYR A 376 7.79 -3.62 -5.34
C TYR A 376 7.57 -3.18 -6.80
N ALA A 377 6.82 -2.08 -6.99
CA ALA A 377 6.54 -1.54 -8.32
C ALA A 377 7.79 -0.96 -9.02
N GLN A 378 8.86 -0.64 -8.29
CA GLN A 378 10.16 -0.30 -8.86
C GLN A 378 10.93 -1.52 -9.36
N GLU A 379 10.69 -2.68 -8.74
CA GLU A 379 11.39 -3.91 -9.09
C GLU A 379 10.72 -4.65 -10.25
N THR A 380 9.39 -4.62 -10.34
CA THR A 380 8.63 -5.33 -11.36
C THR A 380 7.38 -4.56 -11.75
N PRO A 381 6.80 -4.76 -12.96
CA PRO A 381 5.53 -4.14 -13.32
C PRO A 381 4.46 -4.39 -12.27
N GLY A 382 3.96 -3.32 -11.63
CA GLY A 382 2.98 -3.38 -10.56
C GLY A 382 1.68 -2.68 -10.90
N VAL A 383 0.58 -3.16 -10.32
CA VAL A 383 -0.71 -2.47 -10.27
C VAL A 383 -1.24 -2.48 -8.85
N PHE A 384 -1.46 -1.30 -8.35
CA PHE A 384 -2.12 -1.03 -7.08
C PHE A 384 -3.43 -0.30 -7.34
N PHE A 385 -4.54 -0.83 -6.85
CA PHE A 385 -5.86 -0.27 -7.08
C PHE A 385 -6.62 -0.06 -5.76
N PHE A 386 -7.62 0.81 -5.78
CA PHE A 386 -8.41 1.12 -4.60
C PHE A 386 -9.76 0.42 -4.64
N LEU A 387 -10.17 -0.16 -3.51
CA LEU A 387 -11.48 -0.76 -3.32
C LEU A 387 -12.32 0.14 -2.42
N GLY A 388 -13.45 0.63 -2.91
CA GLY A 388 -14.39 1.43 -2.15
C GLY A 388 -15.07 0.63 -1.04
N VAL A 389 -15.14 1.22 0.17
CA VAL A 389 -15.72 0.61 1.35
C VAL A 389 -16.74 1.50 2.07
N THR A 390 -17.13 2.64 1.50
CA THR A 390 -18.17 3.49 2.08
C THR A 390 -19.55 2.90 1.80
N PRO A 391 -20.34 2.60 2.85
CA PRO A 391 -21.64 1.98 2.70
C PRO A 391 -22.59 2.75 1.76
N GLU A 392 -23.45 2.02 1.08
CA GLU A 392 -24.47 2.60 0.22
C GLU A 392 -25.35 3.57 1.02
N GLY A 393 -25.64 4.73 0.43
CA GLY A 393 -26.41 5.81 1.09
C GLY A 393 -25.56 6.77 1.94
N THR A 394 -24.29 6.49 2.15
CA THR A 394 -23.33 7.43 2.76
C THR A 394 -22.55 8.16 1.66
N ASP A 395 -22.44 9.48 1.76
CA ASP A 395 -21.61 10.25 0.84
C ASP A 395 -20.11 10.05 1.18
N PRO A 396 -19.30 9.49 0.26
CA PRO A 396 -17.88 9.31 0.49
C PRO A 396 -17.11 10.60 0.86
N ALA A 397 -17.60 11.76 0.40
CA ALA A 397 -16.99 13.05 0.74
C ALA A 397 -17.14 13.41 2.21
N THR A 398 -18.07 12.81 2.93
CA THR A 398 -18.35 13.06 4.36
C THR A 398 -18.10 11.83 5.24
N ALA A 399 -17.79 10.69 4.64
CA ALA A 399 -17.43 9.48 5.36
C ALA A 399 -16.13 9.70 6.16
N ALA A 400 -16.03 9.01 7.31
CA ALA A 400 -14.78 9.02 8.07
C ALA A 400 -13.64 8.45 7.23
N SER A 401 -12.60 9.25 7.03
CA SER A 401 -11.43 8.85 6.21
C SER A 401 -10.65 7.71 6.86
N ASN A 402 -9.87 6.99 6.06
CA ASN A 402 -8.79 6.17 6.59
C ASN A 402 -7.96 6.97 7.61
N HIS A 403 -7.45 6.33 8.65
CA HIS A 403 -6.79 6.87 9.85
C HIS A 403 -7.72 7.60 10.84
N SER A 404 -9.01 7.72 10.55
CA SER A 404 -9.99 8.24 11.53
C SER A 404 -10.33 7.19 12.60
N PRO A 405 -10.55 7.58 13.88
CA PRO A 405 -11.09 6.67 14.89
C PRO A 405 -12.51 6.17 14.57
N TYR A 406 -13.18 6.79 13.59
CA TYR A 406 -14.50 6.42 13.09
C TYR A 406 -14.45 5.71 11.73
N PHE A 407 -13.28 5.34 11.23
CA PHE A 407 -13.15 4.61 9.97
C PHE A 407 -13.93 3.29 10.02
N TYR A 408 -14.69 3.02 8.98
CA TYR A 408 -15.47 1.79 8.83
C TYR A 408 -15.34 1.26 7.41
N ALA A 409 -15.02 -0.02 7.28
CA ALA A 409 -15.02 -0.73 6.01
C ALA A 409 -16.28 -1.60 5.90
N ASP A 410 -17.14 -1.30 4.91
CA ASP A 410 -18.32 -2.09 4.61
C ASP A 410 -17.93 -3.48 4.10
N GLU A 411 -18.40 -4.50 4.83
CA GLU A 411 -18.07 -5.91 4.56
C GLU A 411 -18.57 -6.41 3.19
N ALA A 412 -19.59 -5.76 2.63
CA ALA A 412 -20.09 -6.09 1.29
C ALA A 412 -19.05 -5.87 0.17
N ALA A 413 -18.00 -5.07 0.43
CA ALA A 413 -16.91 -4.86 -0.52
C ALA A 413 -15.94 -6.05 -0.60
N PHE A 414 -15.83 -6.88 0.45
CA PHE A 414 -14.74 -7.86 0.57
C PHE A 414 -14.78 -8.92 -0.52
N LYS A 415 -15.98 -9.39 -0.87
CA LYS A 415 -16.17 -10.31 -1.99
C LYS A 415 -15.61 -9.73 -3.30
N THR A 416 -15.83 -8.44 -3.56
CA THR A 416 -15.31 -7.77 -4.76
C THR A 416 -13.78 -7.74 -4.76
N GLY A 417 -13.14 -7.52 -3.61
CA GLY A 417 -11.68 -7.58 -3.47
C GLY A 417 -11.12 -8.98 -3.78
N VAL A 418 -11.75 -10.04 -3.23
CA VAL A 418 -11.36 -11.43 -3.52
C VAL A 418 -11.55 -11.75 -5.01
N GLU A 419 -12.70 -11.38 -5.60
CA GLU A 419 -12.99 -11.60 -7.02
C GLU A 419 -11.98 -10.89 -7.91
N ALA A 420 -11.68 -9.62 -7.62
CA ALA A 420 -10.74 -8.80 -8.40
C ALA A 420 -9.33 -9.42 -8.42
N LEU A 421 -8.72 -9.66 -7.26
CA LEU A 421 -7.37 -10.22 -7.20
C LEU A 421 -7.30 -11.65 -7.76
N THR A 422 -8.33 -12.47 -7.52
CA THR A 422 -8.40 -13.83 -8.09
C THR A 422 -8.49 -13.79 -9.62
N THR A 423 -9.30 -12.88 -10.19
CA THR A 423 -9.41 -12.67 -11.64
C THR A 423 -8.07 -12.27 -12.24
N LEU A 424 -7.37 -11.30 -11.62
CA LEU A 424 -6.06 -10.84 -12.08
C LEU A 424 -5.03 -11.98 -12.07
N ALA A 425 -5.03 -12.78 -11.01
CA ALA A 425 -4.13 -13.93 -10.88
C ALA A 425 -4.43 -15.00 -11.94
N LEU A 426 -5.69 -15.44 -12.05
CA LEU A 426 -6.10 -16.46 -13.03
C LEU A 426 -5.78 -16.03 -14.46
N THR A 427 -6.05 -14.78 -14.82
CA THR A 427 -5.74 -14.25 -16.16
C THR A 427 -4.24 -14.20 -16.42
N SER A 428 -3.45 -13.79 -15.43
CA SER A 428 -1.99 -13.75 -15.53
C SER A 428 -1.36 -15.14 -15.65
N LEU A 429 -2.02 -16.16 -15.12
CA LEU A 429 -1.57 -17.55 -15.09
C LEU A 429 -2.36 -18.46 -16.04
N SER A 430 -3.18 -17.90 -16.93
CA SER A 430 -3.79 -18.67 -18.02
C SER A 430 -2.73 -18.99 -19.07
N GLY A 431 -2.51 -20.27 -19.36
CA GLY A 431 -1.61 -20.67 -20.44
C GLY A 431 -2.10 -20.06 -21.77
N LYS A 432 -1.34 -19.09 -22.30
CA LYS A 432 -1.53 -18.55 -23.65
C LYS A 432 -0.84 -19.40 -24.66
#